data_5fb08b8d8a77969ec6634cd710e28b55
#
_entry.id   5fb08b8d8a77969ec6634cd710e28b55
#
_cell.length_a   1.000
_cell.length_b   1.000
_cell.length_c   1.000
_cell.angle_alpha   90.00
_cell.angle_beta   90.00
_cell.angle_gamma   90.00
#
_symmetry.space_group_name_H-M   'P 1'
#
loop_
_entity.id
_entity.type
_entity.pdbx_description
1 polymer ?
#
loop_
_entity_poly.entity_id
_entity_poly.type
_entity_poly.pdbx_seq_one_letter_code
_entity_poly.pdbx_strand_id
1 'polypeptide(L)'
;MREVTGQRLAVISRPGGKTAIAEIAGSSRRDLERIRSRFGGTIDKLPRDWLKKFSRPQKSKSLKIGKRLVIARSGGLQTAVYNKSAAGKTLLLVIPAGAAFGTGEHATTAMTLRLLERTTRGWRAGWTLLDLGTGSGILALAAARFGAKRVIAIDHDPVAIATARANARRNKIDNIDFRVADVRRRKFPRSIEIITANLFSELLIEILPRLKRAQWLILSGILREQEAELVRALKRNEIAIAETRRRGKWVAVLAGQAESIKERRLPSRRFTINGVLETAAS
;
A
#
# COMPACT_ATOMS: atom_id res chain seq x y z
N MET A 1 -0.06 26.56 -6.18
CA MET A 1 1.19 26.53 -5.40
C MET A 1 2.28 25.63 -6.00
N ARG A 2 2.00 24.40 -6.45
CA ARG A 2 3.00 23.54 -7.16
C ARG A 2 3.54 24.15 -8.46
N GLU A 3 2.71 24.84 -9.23
CA GLU A 3 3.11 25.52 -10.47
C GLU A 3 4.05 26.72 -10.26
N VAL A 4 4.05 27.32 -9.07
CA VAL A 4 4.83 28.53 -8.76
C VAL A 4 6.21 28.21 -8.21
N THR A 5 6.40 27.01 -7.62
CA THR A 5 7.64 26.69 -6.89
C THR A 5 8.48 25.62 -7.55
N GLY A 6 7.95 24.81 -8.43
CA GLY A 6 8.64 23.63 -8.99
C GLY A 6 9.20 22.66 -7.92
N GLN A 7 8.89 22.89 -6.64
CA GLN A 7 9.49 22.25 -5.49
C GLN A 7 8.51 21.35 -4.75
N ARG A 8 9.04 20.47 -3.91
CA ARG A 8 8.26 19.54 -3.11
C ARG A 8 7.48 20.30 -2.02
N LEU A 9 6.15 20.26 -2.14
CA LEU A 9 5.21 20.80 -1.17
C LEU A 9 4.69 19.67 -0.28
N ALA A 10 4.86 19.77 1.02
CA ALA A 10 4.17 18.93 1.99
C ALA A 10 2.94 19.68 2.50
N VAL A 11 1.76 19.08 2.41
CA VAL A 11 0.53 19.60 3.00
C VAL A 11 0.22 18.76 4.24
N ILE A 12 0.25 19.42 5.40
CA ILE A 12 -0.03 18.78 6.68
C ILE A 12 -1.41 19.24 7.13
N SER A 13 -2.37 18.32 7.21
CA SER A 13 -3.66 18.56 7.85
C SER A 13 -3.67 17.90 9.23
N ARG A 14 -3.97 18.67 10.27
CA ARG A 14 -4.16 18.13 11.62
C ARG A 14 -5.58 17.54 11.74
N PRO A 15 -5.75 16.37 12.36
CA PRO A 15 -7.09 15.83 12.64
C PRO A 15 -7.90 16.86 13.47
N GLY A 16 -9.09 17.23 12.97
CA GLY A 16 -9.97 18.22 13.62
C GLY A 16 -9.66 19.69 13.33
N GLY A 17 -8.59 20.00 12.58
CA GLY A 17 -8.26 21.36 12.16
C GLY A 17 -8.98 21.79 10.88
N LYS A 18 -9.54 23.00 10.86
CA LYS A 18 -10.16 23.60 9.66
C LYS A 18 -9.14 24.14 8.64
N THR A 19 -7.86 24.18 9.00
CA THR A 19 -6.77 24.74 8.18
C THR A 19 -5.73 23.68 7.86
N ALA A 20 -5.31 23.63 6.60
CA ALA A 20 -4.16 22.82 6.16
C ALA A 20 -2.90 23.71 6.20
N ILE A 21 -1.81 23.18 6.76
CA ILE A 21 -0.50 23.83 6.76
C ILE A 21 0.27 23.29 5.56
N ALA A 22 0.75 24.20 4.71
CA ALA A 22 1.65 23.85 3.61
C ALA A 22 3.09 24.16 4.03
N GLU A 23 3.94 23.14 4.05
CA GLU A 23 5.36 23.29 4.37
C GLU A 23 6.20 23.13 3.10
N ILE A 24 7.12 24.04 2.85
CA ILE A 24 8.05 24.03 1.74
C ILE A 24 9.46 24.10 2.32
N ALA A 25 10.30 23.16 1.98
CA ALA A 25 11.70 23.10 2.43
C ALA A 25 12.66 23.05 1.25
N GLY A 26 13.88 23.58 1.44
CA GLY A 26 14.94 23.52 0.42
C GLY A 26 14.89 24.64 -0.61
N SER A 27 14.12 25.70 -0.38
CA SER A 27 14.03 26.88 -1.23
C SER A 27 15.04 27.96 -0.86
N SER A 28 15.45 28.79 -1.83
CA SER A 28 16.24 29.97 -1.50
C SER A 28 15.41 30.94 -0.65
N ARG A 29 16.06 31.78 0.16
CA ARG A 29 15.36 32.80 0.96
C ARG A 29 14.48 33.69 0.09
N ARG A 30 14.95 34.02 -1.11
CA ARG A 30 14.23 34.86 -2.07
C ARG A 30 12.93 34.19 -2.56
N ASP A 31 12.96 32.88 -2.81
CA ASP A 31 11.78 32.12 -3.20
C ASP A 31 10.78 32.00 -2.06
N LEU A 32 11.25 31.78 -0.83
CA LEU A 32 10.39 31.73 0.35
C LEU A 32 9.70 33.07 0.61
N GLU A 33 10.41 34.20 0.43
CA GLU A 33 9.82 35.54 0.58
C GLU A 33 8.78 35.83 -0.51
N ARG A 34 8.99 35.38 -1.75
CA ARG A 34 8.00 35.49 -2.82
C ARG A 34 6.73 34.66 -2.54
N ILE A 35 6.91 33.47 -1.99
CA ILE A 35 5.79 32.60 -1.59
C ILE A 35 5.03 33.23 -0.43
N ARG A 36 5.72 33.73 0.57
CA ARG A 36 5.11 34.40 1.72
C ARG A 36 4.29 35.63 1.31
N SER A 37 4.82 36.47 0.43
CA SER A 37 4.09 37.67 -0.04
C SER A 37 2.84 37.32 -0.84
N ARG A 38 2.81 36.18 -1.53
CA ARG A 38 1.65 35.77 -2.35
C ARG A 38 0.60 34.96 -1.59
N PHE A 39 1.01 34.17 -0.60
CA PHE A 39 0.14 33.21 0.07
C PHE A 39 0.06 33.39 1.60
N GLY A 40 0.78 34.37 2.15
CA GLY A 40 0.93 34.53 3.58
C GLY A 40 1.82 33.45 4.23
N GLY A 41 1.86 33.44 5.56
CA GLY A 41 2.60 32.45 6.33
C GLY A 41 3.87 32.98 6.96
N THR A 42 4.60 32.12 7.65
CA THR A 42 5.86 32.42 8.36
C THR A 42 7.03 31.72 7.68
N ILE A 43 8.20 32.33 7.75
CA ILE A 43 9.47 31.70 7.31
C ILE A 43 10.28 31.47 8.57
N ASP A 44 10.47 30.21 8.93
CA ASP A 44 11.23 29.81 10.10
C ASP A 44 12.52 29.10 9.68
N LYS A 45 13.59 29.31 10.47
CA LYS A 45 14.82 28.52 10.32
C LYS A 45 14.57 27.15 10.95
N LEU A 46 14.82 26.09 10.17
CA LEU A 46 14.87 24.74 10.72
C LEU A 46 15.92 24.67 11.82
N PRO A 47 15.61 24.14 13.01
CA PRO A 47 16.60 23.92 14.06
C PRO A 47 17.81 23.18 13.52
N ARG A 48 19.03 23.53 13.92
CA ARG A 48 20.28 22.86 13.45
C ARG A 48 20.28 21.34 13.70
N ASP A 49 19.50 20.89 14.65
CA ASP A 49 19.34 19.47 15.04
C ASP A 49 18.09 18.79 14.48
N TRP A 50 17.36 19.45 13.57
CA TRP A 50 16.12 18.90 13.02
C TRP A 50 16.34 17.53 12.35
N LEU A 51 17.43 17.38 11.59
CA LEU A 51 17.83 16.09 11.03
C LEU A 51 18.09 15.03 12.10
N LYS A 52 18.71 15.44 13.25
CA LYS A 52 18.93 14.52 14.37
C LYS A 52 17.64 14.11 15.06
N LYS A 53 16.62 15.00 15.14
CA LYS A 53 15.29 14.64 15.65
C LYS A 53 14.58 13.61 14.79
N PHE A 54 14.72 13.70 13.47
CA PHE A 54 14.21 12.69 12.54
C PHE A 54 15.11 11.46 12.44
N SER A 55 16.41 11.59 12.74
CA SER A 55 17.38 10.48 12.73
C SER A 55 17.42 9.68 14.03
N ARG A 56 16.81 10.19 15.12
CA ARG A 56 16.68 9.37 16.34
C ARG A 56 15.88 8.12 15.97
N PRO A 57 16.45 6.92 16.16
CA PRO A 57 15.69 5.70 15.96
C PRO A 57 14.55 5.72 16.97
N GLN A 58 13.38 6.18 16.53
CA GLN A 58 12.18 5.90 17.31
C GLN A 58 12.18 4.38 17.47
N LYS A 59 12.01 3.88 18.69
CA LYS A 59 11.74 2.46 18.97
C LYS A 59 10.41 2.13 18.30
N SER A 60 10.43 2.08 16.96
CA SER A 60 9.25 1.79 16.15
C SER A 60 8.93 0.32 16.35
N LYS A 61 7.78 0.07 16.96
CA LYS A 61 7.27 -1.27 17.13
C LYS A 61 7.15 -1.93 15.75
N SER A 62 7.66 -3.15 15.62
CA SER A 62 7.45 -3.94 14.41
C SER A 62 5.96 -4.12 14.15
N LEU A 63 5.55 -4.05 12.88
CA LEU A 63 4.16 -4.21 12.48
C LEU A 63 3.91 -5.66 12.04
N LYS A 64 3.06 -6.38 12.77
CA LYS A 64 2.64 -7.74 12.40
C LYS A 64 1.48 -7.69 11.39
N ILE A 65 1.67 -8.36 10.26
CA ILE A 65 0.68 -8.49 9.20
C ILE A 65 0.23 -9.95 9.10
N GLY A 66 -1.03 -10.18 9.46
CA GLY A 66 -1.59 -11.52 9.46
C GLY A 66 -0.79 -12.49 10.34
N LYS A 67 -0.61 -13.72 9.84
CA LYS A 67 0.11 -14.78 10.57
C LYS A 67 1.56 -14.94 10.09
N ARG A 68 1.92 -14.45 8.90
CA ARG A 68 3.18 -14.80 8.23
C ARG A 68 4.21 -13.67 8.10
N LEU A 69 3.82 -12.38 8.25
CA LEU A 69 4.72 -11.28 7.94
C LEU A 69 4.89 -10.32 9.12
N VAL A 70 6.14 -9.93 9.35
CA VAL A 70 6.51 -8.83 10.26
C VAL A 70 7.28 -7.79 9.46
N ILE A 71 6.93 -6.52 9.63
CA ILE A 71 7.61 -5.38 9.03
C ILE A 71 8.38 -4.66 10.14
N ALA A 72 9.70 -4.55 9.97
CA ALA A 72 10.59 -3.79 10.83
C ALA A 72 11.05 -2.51 10.14
N ARG A 73 11.27 -1.43 10.90
CA ARG A 73 11.69 -0.13 10.37
C ARG A 73 13.19 0.11 10.39
N SER A 74 13.89 -0.51 11.30
CA SER A 74 15.34 -0.38 11.43
C SER A 74 16.01 -1.75 11.36
N GLY A 75 17.22 -1.80 10.81
CA GLY A 75 18.01 -3.04 10.69
C GLY A 75 18.54 -3.63 12.00
N GLY A 76 18.13 -3.07 13.15
CA GLY A 76 18.55 -3.54 14.47
C GLY A 76 17.81 -4.75 15.03
N LEU A 77 16.78 -5.23 14.34
CA LEU A 77 16.19 -6.53 14.67
C LEU A 77 17.05 -7.62 14.02
N GLN A 78 17.85 -8.28 14.84
CA GLN A 78 18.60 -9.44 14.40
C GLN A 78 17.65 -10.42 13.72
N THR A 79 17.96 -10.77 12.50
CA THR A 79 17.23 -11.74 11.65
C THR A 79 17.03 -13.10 12.34
N ALA A 80 17.82 -13.38 13.38
CA ALA A 80 17.77 -14.61 14.17
C ALA A 80 16.51 -14.77 15.06
N VAL A 81 15.87 -13.67 15.48
CA VAL A 81 14.75 -13.75 16.46
C VAL A 81 13.42 -14.13 15.82
N TYR A 82 13.25 -13.92 14.50
CA TYR A 82 11.97 -14.15 13.83
C TYR A 82 11.83 -15.51 13.13
N ASN A 83 12.86 -16.35 13.18
CA ASN A 83 12.82 -17.65 12.51
C ASN A 83 12.05 -18.76 13.26
N LYS A 84 11.58 -18.51 14.48
CA LYS A 84 10.84 -19.50 15.27
C LYS A 84 9.60 -18.88 15.92
N SER A 85 8.48 -18.88 15.21
CA SER A 85 7.16 -18.78 15.85
C SER A 85 6.53 -20.17 15.81
N ALA A 86 5.83 -20.53 16.88
CA ALA A 86 5.09 -21.80 17.01
C ALA A 86 4.01 -22.01 15.90
N ALA A 87 3.78 -21.02 15.05
CA ALA A 87 2.80 -21.02 13.96
C ALA A 87 3.43 -21.15 12.56
N GLY A 88 4.72 -21.53 12.44
CA GLY A 88 5.43 -21.62 11.16
C GLY A 88 6.42 -20.47 10.93
N LYS A 89 7.14 -20.51 9.80
CA LYS A 89 8.20 -19.55 9.44
C LYS A 89 7.64 -18.13 9.28
N THR A 90 7.96 -17.23 10.19
CA THR A 90 7.60 -15.83 10.09
C THR A 90 8.55 -15.12 9.10
N LEU A 91 8.00 -14.45 8.10
CA LEU A 91 8.72 -13.70 7.10
C LEU A 91 9.00 -12.29 7.63
N LEU A 92 10.20 -11.78 7.41
CA LEU A 92 10.60 -10.44 7.81
C LEU A 92 10.80 -9.55 6.58
N LEU A 93 10.29 -8.32 6.65
CA LEU A 93 10.63 -7.22 5.76
C LEU A 93 11.17 -6.04 6.55
N VAL A 94 12.27 -5.46 6.10
CA VAL A 94 12.84 -4.23 6.66
C VAL A 94 12.52 -3.07 5.72
N ILE A 95 11.62 -2.19 6.18
CA ILE A 95 11.19 -0.99 5.44
C ILE A 95 11.50 0.23 6.30
N PRO A 96 12.60 0.96 6.07
CA PRO A 96 12.92 2.17 6.81
C PRO A 96 11.82 3.23 6.66
N ALA A 97 11.69 4.09 7.66
CA ALA A 97 10.93 5.32 7.49
C ALA A 97 11.62 6.17 6.40
N GLY A 98 10.85 6.62 5.42
CA GLY A 98 11.40 7.37 4.28
C GLY A 98 10.36 8.28 3.65
N ALA A 99 10.79 9.04 2.63
CA ALA A 99 9.95 10.00 1.90
C ALA A 99 8.88 9.33 1.01
N ALA A 100 9.08 8.06 0.62
CA ALA A 100 8.10 7.36 -0.21
C ALA A 100 6.92 6.86 0.65
N PHE A 101 5.71 6.98 0.09
CA PHE A 101 4.50 6.44 0.71
C PHE A 101 4.56 4.91 0.87
N GLY A 102 3.91 4.38 1.91
CA GLY A 102 3.78 2.94 2.07
C GLY A 102 4.74 2.32 3.07
N THR A 103 4.88 2.90 4.28
CA THR A 103 5.66 2.29 5.38
C THR A 103 4.95 1.12 6.08
N GLY A 104 3.72 0.81 5.69
CA GLY A 104 2.88 -0.24 6.29
C GLY A 104 1.97 0.23 7.42
N GLU A 105 2.21 1.40 8.02
CA GLU A 105 1.40 1.93 9.15
C GLU A 105 0.09 2.53 8.68
N HIS A 106 0.08 3.14 7.50
CA HIS A 106 -1.14 3.71 6.97
C HIS A 106 -2.22 2.64 6.83
N ALA A 107 -3.46 2.99 7.17
CA ALA A 107 -4.58 2.05 7.20
C ALA A 107 -4.75 1.30 5.87
N THR A 108 -4.62 1.99 4.74
CA THR A 108 -4.74 1.43 3.39
C THR A 108 -3.68 0.37 3.13
N THR A 109 -2.41 0.68 3.38
CA THR A 109 -1.28 -0.26 3.19
C THR A 109 -1.42 -1.49 4.09
N ALA A 110 -1.78 -1.28 5.37
CA ALA A 110 -1.97 -2.38 6.31
C ALA A 110 -3.14 -3.30 5.92
N MET A 111 -4.24 -2.74 5.40
CA MET A 111 -5.38 -3.52 4.90
C MET A 111 -5.00 -4.32 3.65
N THR A 112 -4.33 -3.69 2.67
CA THR A 112 -3.87 -4.35 1.45
C THR A 112 -2.91 -5.50 1.75
N LEU A 113 -1.93 -5.29 2.64
CA LEU A 113 -1.00 -6.34 3.08
C LEU A 113 -1.72 -7.52 3.74
N ARG A 114 -2.73 -7.26 4.58
CA ARG A 114 -3.53 -8.33 5.22
C ARG A 114 -4.39 -9.10 4.22
N LEU A 115 -4.95 -8.40 3.23
CA LEU A 115 -5.68 -9.04 2.15
C LEU A 115 -4.73 -9.91 1.32
N LEU A 116 -3.56 -9.39 0.92
CA LEU A 116 -2.56 -10.13 0.16
C LEU A 116 -2.07 -11.37 0.92
N GLU A 117 -1.70 -11.21 2.19
CA GLU A 117 -1.27 -12.33 3.05
C GLU A 117 -2.35 -13.43 3.13
N ARG A 118 -3.61 -13.03 3.32
CA ARG A 118 -4.72 -13.98 3.44
C ARG A 118 -5.08 -14.62 2.11
N THR A 119 -5.01 -13.88 1.01
CA THR A 119 -5.27 -14.38 -0.34
C THR A 119 -4.27 -15.45 -0.73
N THR A 120 -3.01 -15.25 -0.43
CA THR A 120 -1.93 -16.16 -0.82
C THR A 120 -1.59 -17.21 0.24
N ARG A 121 -2.33 -17.25 1.37
CA ARG A 121 -2.12 -18.28 2.39
C ARG A 121 -2.56 -19.63 1.86
N GLY A 122 -1.62 -20.58 1.82
CA GLY A 122 -1.84 -21.91 1.25
C GLY A 122 -1.59 -22.01 -0.25
N TRP A 123 -1.29 -20.93 -0.93
CA TRP A 123 -0.87 -21.01 -2.33
C TRP A 123 0.51 -21.63 -2.43
N ARG A 124 0.70 -22.47 -3.46
CA ARG A 124 2.05 -22.89 -3.86
C ARG A 124 2.80 -21.71 -4.44
N ALA A 125 4.13 -21.71 -4.29
CA ALA A 125 4.96 -20.70 -4.93
C ALA A 125 4.83 -20.80 -6.47
N GLY A 126 5.06 -19.68 -7.17
CA GLY A 126 5.07 -19.66 -8.63
C GLY A 126 4.08 -18.69 -9.27
N TRP A 127 3.19 -18.06 -8.51
CA TRP A 127 2.23 -17.04 -8.99
C TRP A 127 2.90 -15.71 -9.31
N THR A 128 2.18 -14.85 -10.00
CA THR A 128 2.67 -13.53 -10.46
C THR A 128 1.84 -12.39 -9.84
N LEU A 129 2.51 -11.24 -9.63
CA LEU A 129 1.85 -10.05 -9.11
C LEU A 129 2.24 -8.80 -9.90
N LEU A 130 1.27 -7.93 -10.10
CA LEU A 130 1.47 -6.56 -10.59
C LEU A 130 1.08 -5.57 -9.49
N ASP A 131 2.02 -4.72 -9.06
CA ASP A 131 1.81 -3.66 -8.05
C ASP A 131 1.77 -2.29 -8.73
N LEU A 132 0.61 -1.65 -8.68
CA LEU A 132 0.35 -0.36 -9.30
C LEU A 132 0.42 0.76 -8.26
N GLY A 133 1.31 1.73 -8.48
CA GLY A 133 1.64 2.77 -7.49
C GLY A 133 2.43 2.17 -6.34
N THR A 134 3.55 1.52 -6.66
CA THR A 134 4.30 0.69 -5.70
C THR A 134 4.90 1.48 -4.53
N GLY A 135 5.15 2.78 -4.67
CA GLY A 135 5.70 3.64 -3.62
C GLY A 135 7.01 3.10 -3.05
N SER A 136 7.01 2.74 -1.78
CA SER A 136 8.17 2.13 -1.10
C SER A 136 8.51 0.71 -1.57
N GLY A 137 7.67 0.09 -2.39
CA GLY A 137 7.78 -1.29 -2.83
C GLY A 137 7.20 -2.32 -1.85
N ILE A 138 6.60 -1.90 -0.75
CA ILE A 138 6.23 -2.80 0.35
C ILE A 138 5.28 -3.93 -0.06
N LEU A 139 4.31 -3.66 -0.95
CA LEU A 139 3.36 -4.68 -1.43
C LEU A 139 4.05 -5.68 -2.35
N ALA A 140 4.87 -5.18 -3.28
CA ALA A 140 5.68 -5.98 -4.18
C ALA A 140 6.66 -6.89 -3.41
N LEU A 141 7.36 -6.34 -2.40
CA LEU A 141 8.28 -7.07 -1.53
C LEU A 141 7.55 -8.13 -0.69
N ALA A 142 6.37 -7.80 -0.16
CA ALA A 142 5.54 -8.77 0.56
C ALA A 142 5.08 -9.91 -0.36
N ALA A 143 4.70 -9.62 -1.60
CA ALA A 143 4.33 -10.65 -2.58
C ALA A 143 5.49 -11.60 -2.87
N ALA A 144 6.70 -11.09 -3.09
CA ALA A 144 7.90 -11.90 -3.28
C ALA A 144 8.15 -12.82 -2.06
N ARG A 145 8.03 -12.28 -0.83
CA ARG A 145 8.14 -13.08 0.40
C ARG A 145 7.04 -14.14 0.54
N PHE A 146 5.84 -13.89 0.04
CA PHE A 146 4.74 -14.85 0.05
C PHE A 146 4.82 -15.92 -1.04
N GLY A 147 5.84 -15.89 -1.90
CA GLY A 147 6.11 -16.91 -2.90
C GLY A 147 5.75 -16.53 -4.33
N ALA A 148 5.54 -15.22 -4.61
CA ALA A 148 5.43 -14.79 -6.00
C ALA A 148 6.75 -15.08 -6.75
N LYS A 149 6.66 -15.77 -7.90
CA LYS A 149 7.82 -16.06 -8.76
C LYS A 149 8.27 -14.83 -9.51
N ARG A 150 7.32 -14.02 -9.95
CA ARG A 150 7.55 -12.79 -10.69
C ARG A 150 6.66 -11.69 -10.16
N VAL A 151 7.27 -10.55 -9.85
CA VAL A 151 6.57 -9.34 -9.45
C VAL A 151 6.93 -8.22 -10.41
N ILE A 152 5.93 -7.48 -10.89
CA ILE A 152 6.12 -6.25 -11.65
C ILE A 152 5.60 -5.12 -10.78
N ALA A 153 6.44 -4.12 -10.51
CA ALA A 153 6.11 -2.99 -9.64
C ALA A 153 6.25 -1.68 -10.43
N ILE A 154 5.17 -0.92 -10.51
CA ILE A 154 5.10 0.29 -11.33
C ILE A 154 4.79 1.50 -10.45
N ASP A 155 5.50 2.59 -10.69
CA ASP A 155 5.18 3.90 -10.17
C ASP A 155 5.51 4.96 -11.22
N HIS A 156 4.79 6.09 -11.21
CA HIS A 156 5.10 7.21 -12.08
C HIS A 156 6.26 8.07 -11.54
N ASP A 157 6.53 7.99 -10.22
CA ASP A 157 7.60 8.73 -9.55
C ASP A 157 8.91 7.91 -9.58
N PRO A 158 9.97 8.40 -10.27
CA PRO A 158 11.28 7.74 -10.27
C PRO A 158 11.90 7.65 -8.88
N VAL A 159 11.56 8.56 -7.96
CA VAL A 159 12.07 8.53 -6.57
C VAL A 159 11.42 7.38 -5.79
N ALA A 160 10.12 7.11 -6.02
CA ALA A 160 9.46 5.95 -5.47
C ALA A 160 10.12 4.65 -5.97
N ILE A 161 10.38 4.53 -7.27
CA ILE A 161 11.07 3.37 -7.84
C ILE A 161 12.48 3.21 -7.29
N ALA A 162 13.25 4.30 -7.15
CA ALA A 162 14.59 4.24 -6.54
C ALA A 162 14.53 3.74 -5.08
N THR A 163 13.55 4.22 -4.31
CA THR A 163 13.28 3.79 -2.94
C THR A 163 12.89 2.31 -2.87
N ALA A 164 11.98 1.87 -3.74
CA ALA A 164 11.55 0.47 -3.81
C ALA A 164 12.71 -0.48 -4.13
N ARG A 165 13.57 -0.11 -5.09
CA ARG A 165 14.79 -0.86 -5.42
C ARG A 165 15.78 -0.93 -4.26
N ALA A 166 15.96 0.18 -3.51
CA ALA A 166 16.81 0.19 -2.32
C ALA A 166 16.25 -0.74 -1.24
N ASN A 167 14.92 -0.75 -1.04
CA ASN A 167 14.27 -1.65 -0.12
C ASN A 167 14.37 -3.12 -0.56
N ALA A 168 14.29 -3.41 -1.87
CA ALA A 168 14.49 -4.77 -2.40
C ALA A 168 15.90 -5.29 -2.12
N ARG A 169 16.93 -4.48 -2.41
CA ARG A 169 18.33 -4.82 -2.08
C ARG A 169 18.53 -5.07 -0.58
N ARG A 170 17.97 -4.20 0.28
CA ARG A 170 18.03 -4.35 1.75
C ARG A 170 17.43 -5.67 2.21
N ASN A 171 16.38 -6.11 1.58
CA ASN A 171 15.68 -7.35 1.90
C ASN A 171 16.21 -8.57 1.13
N LYS A 172 17.23 -8.43 0.29
CA LYS A 172 17.80 -9.50 -0.56
C LYS A 172 16.69 -10.15 -1.42
N ILE A 173 15.91 -9.31 -2.11
CA ILE A 173 14.83 -9.73 -3.03
C ILE A 173 15.20 -9.20 -4.43
N ASP A 174 15.26 -10.09 -5.41
CA ASP A 174 15.75 -9.84 -6.78
C ASP A 174 14.73 -10.14 -7.88
N ASN A 175 13.63 -10.80 -7.55
CA ASN A 175 12.59 -11.24 -8.50
C ASN A 175 11.50 -10.18 -8.76
N ILE A 176 11.82 -8.88 -8.59
CA ILE A 176 10.91 -7.77 -8.81
C ILE A 176 11.42 -6.88 -9.95
N ASP A 177 10.59 -6.71 -10.98
CA ASP A 177 10.82 -5.81 -12.10
C ASP A 177 10.20 -4.43 -11.79
N PHE A 178 11.04 -3.48 -11.39
CA PHE A 178 10.64 -2.12 -11.05
C PHE A 178 10.69 -1.21 -12.28
N ARG A 179 9.56 -0.53 -12.56
CA ARG A 179 9.41 0.33 -13.75
C ARG A 179 8.86 1.69 -13.40
N VAL A 180 9.50 2.75 -13.92
CA VAL A 180 8.90 4.08 -13.96
C VAL A 180 7.91 4.13 -15.13
N ALA A 181 6.60 4.22 -14.84
CA ALA A 181 5.58 4.29 -15.87
C ALA A 181 4.25 4.83 -15.33
N ASP A 182 3.49 5.48 -16.20
CA ASP A 182 2.10 5.86 -15.92
C ASP A 182 1.17 4.66 -16.11
N VAL A 183 0.45 4.30 -15.05
CA VAL A 183 -0.51 3.19 -15.04
C VAL A 183 -1.65 3.38 -16.06
N ARG A 184 -1.98 4.63 -16.44
CA ARG A 184 -2.99 4.95 -17.44
C ARG A 184 -2.56 4.54 -18.86
N ARG A 185 -1.26 4.61 -19.15
CA ARG A 185 -0.73 4.42 -20.52
C ARG A 185 -0.10 3.04 -20.74
N ARG A 186 0.25 2.35 -19.64
CA ARG A 186 0.97 1.08 -19.72
C ARG A 186 0.04 -0.08 -20.09
N LYS A 187 0.45 -0.92 -21.04
CA LYS A 187 -0.18 -2.24 -21.27
C LYS A 187 0.23 -3.20 -20.16
N PHE A 188 -0.73 -3.88 -19.57
CA PHE A 188 -0.48 -4.89 -18.53
C PHE A 188 -0.34 -6.28 -19.15
N PRO A 189 0.47 -7.19 -18.56
CA PRO A 189 0.57 -8.57 -19.01
C PRO A 189 -0.81 -9.25 -19.01
N ARG A 190 -1.01 -10.18 -19.93
CA ARG A 190 -2.31 -10.88 -20.05
C ARG A 190 -2.57 -11.88 -18.93
N SER A 191 -1.49 -12.44 -18.34
CA SER A 191 -1.57 -13.47 -17.31
C SER A 191 -0.93 -12.92 -16.02
N ILE A 192 -1.77 -12.43 -15.11
CA ILE A 192 -1.41 -11.97 -13.76
C ILE A 192 -2.43 -12.52 -12.79
N GLU A 193 -1.97 -13.25 -11.79
CA GLU A 193 -2.86 -13.79 -10.78
C GLU A 193 -3.36 -12.73 -9.82
N ILE A 194 -2.49 -11.82 -9.36
CA ILE A 194 -2.89 -10.77 -8.43
C ILE A 194 -2.44 -9.40 -8.94
N ILE A 195 -3.34 -8.43 -8.90
CA ILE A 195 -3.00 -7.02 -9.02
C ILE A 195 -3.27 -6.35 -7.68
N THR A 196 -2.27 -5.63 -7.14
CA THR A 196 -2.41 -4.72 -6.03
C THR A 196 -2.41 -3.28 -6.53
N ALA A 197 -3.33 -2.44 -6.04
CA ALA A 197 -3.37 -1.03 -6.34
C ALA A 197 -3.84 -0.24 -5.11
N ASN A 198 -2.92 0.51 -4.50
CA ASN A 198 -3.23 1.42 -3.41
C ASN A 198 -3.15 2.86 -3.93
N LEU A 199 -4.18 3.26 -4.68
CA LEU A 199 -4.26 4.49 -5.45
C LEU A 199 -5.53 5.28 -5.11
N PHE A 200 -5.62 6.53 -5.56
CA PHE A 200 -6.86 7.31 -5.42
C PHE A 200 -8.01 6.68 -6.21
N SER A 201 -9.22 6.84 -5.68
CA SER A 201 -10.44 6.20 -6.21
C SER A 201 -10.70 6.51 -7.68
N GLU A 202 -10.51 7.76 -8.09
CA GLU A 202 -10.73 8.23 -9.45
C GLU A 202 -9.82 7.47 -10.43
N LEU A 203 -8.55 7.35 -10.08
CA LEU A 203 -7.58 6.62 -10.91
C LEU A 203 -7.88 5.12 -10.95
N LEU A 204 -8.29 4.53 -9.81
CA LEU A 204 -8.70 3.12 -9.77
C LEU A 204 -9.87 2.87 -10.71
N ILE A 205 -10.91 3.71 -10.67
CA ILE A 205 -12.11 3.59 -11.52
C ILE A 205 -11.74 3.73 -13.00
N GLU A 206 -10.87 4.67 -13.35
CA GLU A 206 -10.39 4.88 -14.71
C GLU A 206 -9.70 3.63 -15.29
N ILE A 207 -8.86 2.96 -14.49
CA ILE A 207 -8.06 1.82 -14.99
C ILE A 207 -8.76 0.46 -14.84
N LEU A 208 -9.88 0.35 -14.11
CA LEU A 208 -10.61 -0.91 -13.87
C LEU A 208 -10.86 -1.76 -15.12
N PRO A 209 -11.29 -1.19 -16.28
CA PRO A 209 -11.54 -2.01 -17.47
C PRO A 209 -10.31 -2.80 -17.94
N ARG A 210 -9.12 -2.33 -17.61
CA ARG A 210 -7.84 -2.95 -17.98
C ARG A 210 -7.38 -3.98 -16.96
N LEU A 211 -7.93 -3.96 -15.74
CA LEU A 211 -7.58 -4.86 -14.64
C LEU A 211 -8.42 -6.13 -14.60
N LYS A 212 -9.57 -6.17 -15.27
CA LYS A 212 -10.56 -7.26 -15.20
C LYS A 212 -10.06 -8.66 -15.56
N ARG A 213 -8.90 -8.75 -16.22
CA ARG A 213 -8.29 -10.05 -16.59
C ARG A 213 -7.48 -10.69 -15.46
N ALA A 214 -7.17 -9.97 -14.40
CA ALA A 214 -6.50 -10.57 -13.25
C ALA A 214 -7.46 -11.49 -12.49
N GLN A 215 -6.92 -12.57 -11.95
CA GLN A 215 -7.71 -13.48 -11.12
C GLN A 215 -8.18 -12.78 -9.83
N TRP A 216 -7.30 -11.97 -9.22
CA TRP A 216 -7.59 -11.22 -8.01
C TRP A 216 -7.11 -9.78 -8.10
N LEU A 217 -7.93 -8.87 -7.59
CA LEU A 217 -7.64 -7.45 -7.41
C LEU A 217 -7.68 -7.12 -5.92
N ILE A 218 -6.64 -6.46 -5.42
CA ILE A 218 -6.62 -5.89 -4.07
C ILE A 218 -6.49 -4.37 -4.22
N LEU A 219 -7.61 -3.68 -4.06
CA LEU A 219 -7.74 -2.25 -4.31
C LEU A 219 -7.87 -1.51 -2.99
N SER A 220 -7.17 -0.41 -2.81
CA SER A 220 -7.23 0.46 -1.63
C SER A 220 -6.82 1.90 -1.97
N GLY A 221 -6.83 2.78 -0.96
CA GLY A 221 -6.66 4.23 -1.18
C GLY A 221 -7.99 4.95 -1.36
N ILE A 222 -9.09 4.28 -1.04
CA ILE A 222 -10.48 4.69 -1.25
C ILE A 222 -11.02 5.23 0.06
N LEU A 223 -11.68 6.38 0.02
CA LEU A 223 -12.43 6.91 1.16
C LEU A 223 -13.79 6.23 1.27
N ARG A 224 -14.35 6.13 2.48
CA ARG A 224 -15.68 5.53 2.70
C ARG A 224 -16.78 6.20 1.89
N GLU A 225 -16.72 7.49 1.71
CA GLU A 225 -17.64 8.26 0.89
C GLU A 225 -17.57 7.91 -0.61
N GLN A 226 -16.42 7.40 -1.07
CA GLN A 226 -16.17 6.96 -2.45
C GLN A 226 -16.47 5.47 -2.66
N GLU A 227 -16.75 4.71 -1.60
CA GLU A 227 -16.95 3.24 -1.68
C GLU A 227 -18.09 2.86 -2.62
N ALA A 228 -19.22 3.57 -2.55
CA ALA A 228 -20.37 3.27 -3.39
C ALA A 228 -20.09 3.46 -4.89
N GLU A 229 -19.27 4.46 -5.24
CA GLU A 229 -18.87 4.72 -6.61
C GLU A 229 -17.94 3.61 -7.13
N LEU A 230 -16.95 3.19 -6.34
CA LEU A 230 -16.10 2.06 -6.69
C LEU A 230 -16.91 0.77 -6.89
N VAL A 231 -17.85 0.48 -5.99
CA VAL A 231 -18.71 -0.72 -6.09
C VAL A 231 -19.50 -0.71 -7.40
N ARG A 232 -20.09 0.44 -7.78
CA ARG A 232 -20.77 0.58 -9.07
C ARG A 232 -19.83 0.37 -10.25
N ALA A 233 -18.60 0.91 -10.16
CA ALA A 233 -17.61 0.75 -11.21
C ALA A 233 -17.14 -0.72 -11.35
N LEU A 234 -16.91 -1.42 -10.24
CA LEU A 234 -16.59 -2.85 -10.24
C LEU A 234 -17.69 -3.67 -10.90
N LYS A 235 -18.96 -3.41 -10.53
CA LYS A 235 -20.14 -4.09 -11.12
C LYS A 235 -20.24 -3.85 -12.63
N ARG A 236 -20.04 -2.60 -13.11
CA ARG A 236 -20.04 -2.28 -14.55
C ARG A 236 -18.95 -3.00 -15.32
N ASN A 237 -17.84 -3.35 -14.67
CA ASN A 237 -16.73 -4.09 -15.27
C ASN A 237 -16.81 -5.60 -15.03
N GLU A 238 -17.93 -6.13 -14.51
CA GLU A 238 -18.13 -7.57 -14.23
C GLU A 238 -17.11 -8.15 -13.24
N ILE A 239 -16.62 -7.29 -12.33
CA ILE A 239 -15.68 -7.67 -11.28
C ILE A 239 -16.47 -7.87 -9.98
N ALA A 240 -16.46 -9.10 -9.47
CA ALA A 240 -17.17 -9.43 -8.24
C ALA A 240 -16.33 -9.11 -6.99
N ILE A 241 -16.97 -8.66 -5.92
CA ILE A 241 -16.35 -8.35 -4.64
C ILE A 241 -16.39 -9.58 -3.76
N ALA A 242 -15.22 -10.06 -3.33
CA ALA A 242 -15.08 -11.17 -2.39
C ALA A 242 -15.04 -10.71 -0.94
N GLU A 243 -14.45 -9.53 -0.66
CA GLU A 243 -14.30 -9.00 0.69
C GLU A 243 -14.08 -7.49 0.67
N THR A 244 -14.71 -6.80 1.62
CA THR A 244 -14.47 -5.38 1.90
C THR A 244 -13.93 -5.20 3.30
N ARG A 245 -12.86 -4.42 3.46
CA ARG A 245 -12.31 -4.01 4.74
C ARG A 245 -12.38 -2.52 4.92
N ARG A 246 -12.75 -2.10 6.13
CA ARG A 246 -12.86 -0.69 6.50
C ARG A 246 -12.03 -0.41 7.75
N ARG A 247 -11.24 0.66 7.74
CA ARG A 247 -10.46 1.11 8.89
C ARG A 247 -10.41 2.64 8.92
N GLY A 248 -11.04 3.24 9.93
CA GLY A 248 -11.25 4.69 9.97
C GLY A 248 -12.02 5.15 8.73
N LYS A 249 -11.54 6.15 8.04
CA LYS A 249 -12.14 6.67 6.79
C LYS A 249 -11.76 5.88 5.51
N TRP A 250 -10.98 4.82 5.62
CA TRP A 250 -10.40 4.11 4.48
C TRP A 250 -11.05 2.77 4.22
N VAL A 251 -11.08 2.42 2.95
CA VAL A 251 -11.61 1.15 2.44
C VAL A 251 -10.54 0.42 1.65
N ALA A 252 -10.56 -0.91 1.74
CA ALA A 252 -9.83 -1.82 0.87
C ALA A 252 -10.75 -2.96 0.43
N VAL A 253 -10.65 -3.36 -0.83
CA VAL A 253 -11.52 -4.36 -1.46
C VAL A 253 -10.65 -5.47 -2.04
N LEU A 254 -11.03 -6.72 -1.77
CA LEU A 254 -10.62 -7.89 -2.53
C LEU A 254 -11.71 -8.20 -3.52
N ALA A 255 -11.39 -8.19 -4.80
CA ALA A 255 -12.31 -8.45 -5.88
C ALA A 255 -11.65 -9.37 -6.93
N GLY A 256 -12.40 -9.88 -7.87
CA GLY A 256 -11.89 -10.73 -8.92
C GLY A 256 -12.98 -11.27 -9.82
N GLN A 257 -12.63 -12.24 -10.66
CA GLN A 257 -13.58 -12.95 -11.50
C GLN A 257 -14.52 -13.80 -10.63
N ALA A 258 -15.77 -13.91 -11.01
CA ALA A 258 -16.78 -14.62 -10.22
C ALA A 258 -16.41 -16.11 -10.01
N GLU A 259 -15.82 -16.74 -11.02
CA GLU A 259 -15.34 -18.12 -10.98
C GLU A 259 -14.25 -18.28 -9.91
N SER A 260 -13.27 -17.38 -9.89
CA SER A 260 -12.17 -17.39 -8.92
C SER A 260 -12.66 -17.23 -7.48
N ILE A 261 -13.76 -16.52 -7.29
CA ILE A 261 -14.38 -16.34 -5.96
C ILE A 261 -15.11 -17.62 -5.53
N LYS A 262 -15.81 -18.29 -6.44
CA LYS A 262 -16.51 -19.56 -6.18
C LYS A 262 -15.55 -20.69 -5.82
N GLU A 263 -14.45 -20.82 -6.55
CA GLU A 263 -13.42 -21.84 -6.33
C GLU A 263 -12.66 -21.62 -5.00
N ARG A 264 -12.63 -20.39 -4.52
CA ARG A 264 -11.99 -20.06 -3.26
C ARG A 264 -12.90 -20.40 -2.09
N ARG A 265 -12.77 -21.60 -1.54
CA ARG A 265 -13.26 -21.91 -0.19
C ARG A 265 -12.47 -21.08 0.82
N LEU A 266 -12.90 -19.83 1.07
CA LEU A 266 -12.45 -19.07 2.22
C LEU A 266 -12.81 -19.90 3.46
N PRO A 267 -11.88 -20.15 4.42
CA PRO A 267 -12.27 -20.74 5.69
C PRO A 267 -13.40 -19.86 6.25
N SER A 268 -14.59 -20.43 6.34
CA SER A 268 -15.79 -19.75 6.83
C SER A 268 -15.49 -19.14 8.19
N ARG A 269 -15.47 -17.80 8.29
CA ARG A 269 -15.73 -17.17 9.58
C ARG A 269 -17.20 -17.44 9.87
N ARG A 270 -17.48 -18.25 10.87
CA ARG A 270 -18.79 -18.22 11.53
C ARG A 270 -19.01 -16.78 12.00
N PHE A 271 -19.86 -16.07 11.34
CA PHE A 271 -20.47 -14.85 11.86
C PHE A 271 -21.50 -15.31 12.88
N THR A 272 -21.19 -15.20 14.15
CA THR A 272 -22.20 -15.23 15.21
C THR A 272 -22.91 -13.87 15.13
N ILE A 273 -24.03 -13.82 14.44
CA ILE A 273 -25.01 -12.77 14.60
C ILE A 273 -25.84 -13.25 15.79
N ASN A 274 -25.71 -12.54 16.93
CA ASN A 274 -26.60 -12.62 18.08
C ASN A 274 -27.25 -14.00 18.35
N GLY A 275 -26.51 -14.88 19.07
CA GLY A 275 -27.12 -15.84 20.02
C GLY A 275 -28.19 -16.82 19.54
N VAL A 276 -28.36 -17.08 18.24
CA VAL A 276 -29.32 -18.10 17.76
C VAL A 276 -28.56 -19.08 16.88
N LEU A 277 -28.43 -20.29 17.36
CA LEU A 277 -28.03 -21.48 16.62
C LEU A 277 -29.24 -21.92 15.77
N GLU A 278 -29.20 -21.64 14.45
CA GLU A 278 -30.02 -22.42 13.52
C GLU A 278 -29.12 -23.51 12.88
N THR A 279 -29.35 -24.72 13.32
CA THR A 279 -28.92 -25.95 12.67
C THR A 279 -29.83 -26.15 11.45
N ALA A 280 -29.30 -25.91 10.25
CA ALA A 280 -29.94 -26.43 9.04
C ALA A 280 -29.36 -27.82 8.79
N ALA A 281 -30.16 -28.85 9.11
CA ALA A 281 -30.01 -30.20 8.65
C ALA A 281 -30.69 -30.35 7.28
N SER A 282 -30.15 -31.30 6.50
CA SER A 282 -30.59 -31.95 5.26
C SER A 282 -29.95 -31.44 4.01
#